data_db598588a211fda823932026c3868ab6
#
_entry.id   db598588a211fda823932026c3868ab6
#
_cell.length_a   1.000
_cell.length_b   1.000
_cell.length_c   1.000
_cell.angle_alpha   90.00
_cell.angle_beta   90.00
_cell.angle_gamma   90.00
#
_symmetry.space_group_name_H-M   'P 1'
#
loop_
_entity.id
_entity.type
_entity.pdbx_description
1 polymer ?
#
loop_
_entity_poly.entity_id
_entity_poly.type
_entity_poly.pdbx_seq_one_letter_code
_entity_poly.pdbx_strand_id
1 'polypeptide(L)'
;MWLFNMERNQPNHAGNERTETNMKKLLALLMALMMCCTAFAFAEEEAEVPAVEMNVSFEAQTVALGETGLTMQIPADWAVQEVPAGTENAENILLFAVNADQTVSITAQLSAMSFETRLQGIQDAGATEEMLAELYVNENYCLMYTPGDTVLALYTFLDDETVLAVTFQVASKEVGDALENMPLEIFGSLAAAE
;
A
#
# COMPACT_ATOMS: atom_id res chain seq x y z
N MET A 1 -56.59 25.65 -22.01
CA MET A 1 -56.17 25.79 -20.59
C MET A 1 -55.80 24.42 -20.11
N TRP A 2 -54.50 24.05 -20.33
CA TRP A 2 -53.95 22.77 -19.93
C TRP A 2 -52.77 23.06 -19.02
N LEU A 3 -52.91 22.70 -17.74
CA LEU A 3 -51.86 22.77 -16.74
C LEU A 3 -51.01 21.50 -16.84
N PHE A 4 -49.76 21.60 -17.26
CA PHE A 4 -48.80 20.54 -17.19
C PHE A 4 -48.16 20.53 -15.79
N ASN A 5 -48.44 19.48 -15.04
CA ASN A 5 -47.82 19.20 -13.75
C ASN A 5 -46.47 18.55 -14.03
N MET A 6 -45.41 19.28 -13.76
CA MET A 6 -44.03 18.80 -13.90
C MET A 6 -43.60 18.21 -12.53
N GLU A 7 -43.80 16.92 -12.37
CA GLU A 7 -43.19 16.19 -11.26
C GLU A 7 -41.66 16.21 -11.43
N ARG A 8 -41.03 16.87 -10.51
CA ARG A 8 -39.56 16.97 -10.40
C ARG A 8 -39.03 15.71 -9.73
N ASN A 9 -38.50 14.79 -10.56
CA ASN A 9 -37.82 13.58 -10.12
C ASN A 9 -36.51 14.01 -9.42
N GLN A 10 -36.42 13.86 -8.12
CA GLN A 10 -35.19 14.05 -7.36
C GLN A 10 -34.34 12.78 -7.49
N PRO A 11 -33.06 12.88 -7.86
CA PRO A 11 -32.15 11.73 -7.80
C PRO A 11 -31.87 11.35 -6.33
N ASN A 12 -32.02 10.07 -6.03
CA ASN A 12 -31.72 9.46 -4.74
C ASN A 12 -30.23 9.61 -4.41
N HIS A 13 -29.91 10.45 -3.43
CA HIS A 13 -28.59 10.63 -2.82
C HIS A 13 -28.21 9.58 -1.75
N ALA A 14 -28.80 8.40 -1.78
CA ALA A 14 -28.60 7.40 -0.71
C ALA A 14 -27.38 6.45 -0.91
N GLY A 15 -26.65 6.57 -2.04
CA GLY A 15 -25.53 5.66 -2.38
C GLY A 15 -24.16 6.11 -1.90
N ASN A 16 -23.98 7.40 -1.64
CA ASN A 16 -22.64 7.97 -1.43
C ASN A 16 -22.18 8.02 0.04
N GLU A 17 -23.10 7.82 0.99
CA GLU A 17 -22.76 7.93 2.42
C GLU A 17 -22.09 6.68 3.02
N ARG A 18 -22.23 5.51 2.40
CA ARG A 18 -21.65 4.25 2.95
C ARG A 18 -20.16 4.09 2.64
N THR A 19 -19.70 4.55 1.50
CA THR A 19 -18.30 4.44 1.08
C THR A 19 -17.39 5.44 1.80
N GLU A 20 -17.84 6.67 1.99
CA GLU A 20 -17.11 7.65 2.82
C GLU A 20 -16.95 7.22 4.27
N THR A 21 -17.87 6.40 4.78
CA THR A 21 -17.85 5.95 6.18
C THR A 21 -16.77 4.91 6.44
N ASN A 22 -16.41 4.08 5.47
CA ASN A 22 -15.43 3.00 5.66
C ASN A 22 -13.99 3.52 5.59
N MET A 23 -13.69 4.41 4.66
CA MET A 23 -12.36 5.02 4.59
C MET A 23 -12.08 5.97 5.75
N LYS A 24 -13.10 6.75 6.15
CA LYS A 24 -13.02 7.55 7.38
C LYS A 24 -12.85 6.67 8.62
N LYS A 25 -13.37 5.44 8.62
CA LYS A 25 -13.16 4.47 9.72
C LYS A 25 -11.76 3.87 9.69
N LEU A 26 -11.20 3.55 8.53
CA LEU A 26 -9.82 3.05 8.40
C LEU A 26 -8.81 4.15 8.76
N LEU A 27 -9.00 5.35 8.23
CA LEU A 27 -8.20 6.53 8.57
C LEU A 27 -8.41 6.92 10.04
N ALA A 28 -9.63 6.80 10.56
CA ALA A 28 -9.94 7.05 11.97
C ALA A 28 -9.38 5.95 12.87
N LEU A 29 -9.28 4.70 12.43
CA LEU A 29 -8.63 3.62 13.18
C LEU A 29 -7.11 3.83 13.20
N LEU A 30 -6.51 4.23 12.08
CA LEU A 30 -5.10 4.61 12.00
C LEU A 30 -4.81 5.87 12.85
N MET A 31 -5.68 6.89 12.76
CA MET A 31 -5.55 8.10 13.59
C MET A 31 -5.89 7.84 15.06
N ALA A 32 -6.80 6.92 15.39
CA ALA A 32 -7.08 6.54 16.75
C ALA A 32 -5.91 5.76 17.38
N LEU A 33 -5.21 4.94 16.58
CA LEU A 33 -3.95 4.31 16.99
C LEU A 33 -2.87 5.37 17.26
N MET A 34 -2.74 6.39 16.39
CA MET A 34 -1.81 7.51 16.61
C MET A 34 -2.22 8.41 17.78
N MET A 35 -3.52 8.65 18.03
CA MET A 35 -3.97 9.50 19.15
C MET A 35 -3.86 8.81 20.51
N CYS A 36 -3.83 7.49 20.60
CA CYS A 36 -3.53 6.79 21.86
C CYS A 36 -2.10 7.05 22.34
N CYS A 37 -1.16 7.40 21.44
CA CYS A 37 0.23 7.73 21.81
C CYS A 37 0.42 9.17 22.33
N THR A 38 -0.54 10.10 22.13
CA THR A 38 -0.37 11.52 22.52
C THR A 38 -0.91 11.90 23.91
N ALA A 39 -1.46 10.94 24.68
CA ALA A 39 -2.07 11.20 25.98
C ALA A 39 -1.16 11.01 27.19
N PHE A 40 0.14 10.74 27.03
CA PHE A 40 1.08 10.65 28.15
C PHE A 40 2.14 11.75 28.07
N ALA A 41 2.13 12.56 29.10
CA ALA A 41 3.00 13.70 29.33
C ALA A 41 4.48 13.30 29.44
N PHE A 42 5.35 14.03 28.73
CA PHE A 42 6.74 14.33 29.07
C PHE A 42 7.57 13.19 29.72
N ALA A 43 7.86 12.17 28.95
CA ALA A 43 9.12 11.44 28.97
C ALA A 43 9.56 11.36 27.51
N GLU A 44 10.84 11.48 27.23
CA GLU A 44 11.45 11.12 25.94
C GLU A 44 11.37 9.57 25.80
N GLU A 45 10.16 9.04 25.60
CA GLU A 45 9.97 7.69 25.10
C GLU A 45 10.01 7.79 23.58
N GLU A 46 11.01 7.16 22.97
CA GLU A 46 11.01 6.88 21.53
C GLU A 46 9.62 6.26 21.22
N ALA A 47 8.85 6.94 20.38
CA ALA A 47 7.52 6.47 20.01
C ALA A 47 7.66 5.07 19.41
N GLU A 48 7.15 4.03 20.07
CA GLU A 48 7.21 2.67 19.59
C GLU A 48 6.50 2.60 18.23
N VAL A 49 7.23 2.13 17.20
CA VAL A 49 6.66 1.91 15.87
C VAL A 49 5.58 0.82 16.00
N PRO A 50 4.32 1.08 15.58
CA PRO A 50 3.24 0.12 15.72
C PRO A 50 3.52 -1.17 14.96
N ALA A 51 3.12 -2.31 15.52
CA ALA A 51 3.25 -3.62 14.90
C ALA A 51 1.85 -4.20 14.61
N VAL A 52 1.71 -4.80 13.43
CA VAL A 52 0.48 -5.48 13.01
C VAL A 52 0.80 -6.87 12.49
N GLU A 53 -0.03 -7.85 12.87
CA GLU A 53 0.04 -9.21 12.34
C GLU A 53 -0.96 -9.34 11.19
N MET A 54 -0.46 -9.72 10.01
CA MET A 54 -1.26 -9.93 8.82
C MET A 54 -1.13 -11.37 8.35
N ASN A 55 -2.26 -12.02 8.12
CA ASN A 55 -2.33 -13.33 7.48
C ASN A 55 -2.97 -13.15 6.10
N VAL A 56 -2.43 -13.87 5.12
CA VAL A 56 -2.98 -13.86 3.77
C VAL A 56 -4.41 -14.41 3.79
N SER A 57 -5.37 -13.60 3.36
CA SER A 57 -6.80 -13.90 3.36
C SER A 57 -7.33 -14.39 2.00
N PHE A 58 -6.51 -14.31 0.96
CA PHE A 58 -6.83 -14.71 -0.42
C PHE A 58 -6.19 -16.06 -0.78
N GLU A 59 -6.69 -16.70 -1.85
CA GLU A 59 -6.00 -17.84 -2.46
C GLU A 59 -4.67 -17.34 -3.06
N ALA A 60 -3.55 -17.88 -2.57
CA ALA A 60 -2.23 -17.34 -2.85
C ALA A 60 -1.41 -18.24 -3.77
N GLN A 61 -0.56 -17.61 -4.59
CA GLN A 61 0.61 -18.21 -5.21
C GLN A 61 1.89 -17.59 -4.61
N THR A 62 2.89 -18.44 -4.36
CA THR A 62 4.20 -17.97 -3.90
C THR A 62 5.07 -17.64 -5.11
N VAL A 63 5.65 -16.46 -5.14
CA VAL A 63 6.54 -15.99 -6.19
C VAL A 63 7.92 -15.68 -5.62
N ALA A 64 8.98 -16.06 -6.33
CA ALA A 64 10.35 -15.68 -5.97
C ALA A 64 10.62 -14.25 -6.42
N LEU A 65 11.34 -13.48 -5.61
CA LEU A 65 11.80 -12.14 -5.93
C LEU A 65 13.20 -12.19 -6.56
N GLY A 66 13.23 -12.50 -7.85
CA GLY A 66 14.49 -12.64 -8.59
C GLY A 66 15.43 -13.67 -7.94
N GLU A 67 16.72 -13.30 -7.81
CA GLU A 67 17.78 -14.13 -7.18
C GLU A 67 18.08 -13.70 -5.74
N THR A 68 17.19 -12.95 -5.09
CA THR A 68 17.42 -12.43 -3.72
C THR A 68 17.34 -13.49 -2.63
N GLY A 69 16.81 -14.67 -2.93
CA GLY A 69 16.46 -15.67 -1.92
C GLY A 69 15.23 -15.29 -1.09
N LEU A 70 14.43 -14.32 -1.56
CA LEU A 70 13.16 -13.95 -0.95
C LEU A 70 11.98 -14.44 -1.78
N THR A 71 10.89 -14.70 -1.11
CA THR A 71 9.59 -15.03 -1.69
C THR A 71 8.51 -14.10 -1.16
N MET A 72 7.43 -13.97 -1.92
CA MET A 72 6.24 -13.21 -1.54
C MET A 72 5.00 -13.95 -2.03
N GLN A 73 3.88 -13.85 -1.30
CA GLN A 73 2.60 -14.40 -1.71
C GLN A 73 1.76 -13.32 -2.37
N ILE A 74 1.27 -13.60 -3.58
CA ILE A 74 0.33 -12.73 -4.30
C ILE A 74 -0.95 -13.53 -4.62
N PRO A 75 -2.09 -12.87 -4.94
CA PRO A 75 -3.30 -13.60 -5.33
C PRO A 75 -3.04 -14.58 -6.47
N ALA A 76 -3.61 -15.79 -6.37
CA ALA A 76 -3.36 -16.88 -7.33
C ALA A 76 -3.87 -16.57 -8.75
N ASP A 77 -4.84 -15.66 -8.87
CA ASP A 77 -5.42 -15.18 -10.12
C ASP A 77 -4.64 -14.01 -10.75
N TRP A 78 -3.61 -13.49 -10.08
CA TRP A 78 -2.75 -12.46 -10.67
C TRP A 78 -1.70 -13.05 -11.57
N ALA A 79 -1.49 -12.40 -12.72
CA ALA A 79 -0.51 -12.83 -13.70
C ALA A 79 0.84 -12.15 -13.48
N VAL A 80 1.89 -12.96 -13.22
CA VAL A 80 3.27 -12.47 -13.28
C VAL A 80 3.63 -12.24 -14.74
N GLN A 81 4.15 -11.07 -15.07
CA GLN A 81 4.46 -10.63 -16.43
C GLN A 81 5.91 -10.15 -16.53
N GLU A 82 6.39 -10.09 -17.77
CA GLU A 82 7.64 -9.40 -18.05
C GLU A 82 7.49 -7.89 -17.80
N VAL A 83 8.57 -7.28 -17.31
CA VAL A 83 8.60 -5.83 -17.09
C VAL A 83 8.40 -5.12 -18.43
N PRO A 84 7.48 -4.14 -18.51
CA PRO A 84 7.22 -3.44 -19.76
C PRO A 84 8.48 -2.79 -20.36
N ALA A 85 8.63 -2.87 -21.66
CA ALA A 85 9.78 -2.30 -22.36
C ALA A 85 9.84 -0.78 -22.15
N GLY A 86 11.03 -0.29 -21.82
CA GLY A 86 11.26 1.15 -21.56
C GLY A 86 10.98 1.59 -20.12
N THR A 87 10.69 0.65 -19.21
CA THR A 87 10.61 0.94 -17.77
C THR A 87 12.01 1.34 -17.27
N GLU A 88 12.08 2.46 -16.55
CA GLU A 88 13.34 2.90 -15.92
C GLU A 88 13.77 1.90 -14.84
N ASN A 89 15.06 1.58 -14.80
CA ASN A 89 15.69 0.63 -13.88
C ASN A 89 15.01 -0.75 -13.90
N ALA A 90 14.58 -1.21 -15.09
CA ALA A 90 13.91 -2.49 -15.27
C ALA A 90 14.73 -3.69 -14.73
N GLU A 91 16.06 -3.57 -14.76
CA GLU A 91 17.01 -4.56 -14.22
C GLU A 91 16.90 -4.77 -12.71
N ASN A 92 16.38 -3.79 -11.99
CA ASN A 92 16.19 -3.83 -10.54
C ASN A 92 14.79 -4.31 -10.15
N ILE A 93 13.89 -4.52 -11.12
CA ILE A 93 12.54 -5.02 -10.88
C ILE A 93 12.58 -6.53 -10.78
N LEU A 94 12.24 -7.05 -9.61
CA LEU A 94 12.27 -8.47 -9.27
C LEU A 94 10.95 -9.18 -9.59
N LEU A 95 9.84 -8.43 -9.52
CA LEU A 95 8.49 -8.91 -9.79
C LEU A 95 7.68 -7.79 -10.42
N PHE A 96 6.94 -8.13 -11.44
CA PHE A 96 5.82 -7.35 -11.97
C PHE A 96 4.63 -8.28 -12.16
N ALA A 97 3.52 -7.99 -11.50
CA ALA A 97 2.30 -8.77 -11.64
C ALA A 97 1.08 -7.86 -11.75
N VAL A 98 0.04 -8.34 -12.39
CA VAL A 98 -1.22 -7.61 -12.61
C VAL A 98 -2.41 -8.51 -12.31
N ASN A 99 -3.51 -7.94 -11.83
CA ASN A 99 -4.77 -8.65 -11.70
C ASN A 99 -5.41 -8.92 -13.07
N ALA A 100 -6.43 -9.77 -13.12
CA ALA A 100 -7.08 -10.21 -14.36
C ALA A 100 -7.63 -9.03 -15.19
N ASP A 101 -8.15 -8.00 -14.54
CA ASP A 101 -8.74 -6.82 -15.20
C ASP A 101 -7.71 -5.72 -15.51
N GLN A 102 -6.44 -5.93 -15.17
CA GLN A 102 -5.34 -4.95 -15.30
C GLN A 102 -5.63 -3.60 -14.63
N THR A 103 -6.45 -3.61 -13.59
CA THR A 103 -6.78 -2.44 -12.78
C THR A 103 -5.87 -2.26 -11.57
N VAL A 104 -5.13 -3.32 -11.22
CA VAL A 104 -4.13 -3.32 -10.15
C VAL A 104 -2.85 -3.93 -10.68
N SER A 105 -1.73 -3.29 -10.43
CA SER A 105 -0.40 -3.85 -10.63
C SER A 105 0.42 -3.79 -9.35
N ILE A 106 1.31 -4.76 -9.19
CA ILE A 106 2.32 -4.81 -8.14
C ILE A 106 3.70 -4.88 -8.79
N THR A 107 4.62 -4.10 -8.24
CA THR A 107 6.03 -4.12 -8.63
C THR A 107 6.88 -4.29 -7.38
N ALA A 108 7.75 -5.29 -7.33
CA ALA A 108 8.79 -5.39 -6.32
C ALA A 108 10.13 -5.00 -6.95
N GLN A 109 10.83 -4.03 -6.35
CA GLN A 109 12.06 -3.46 -6.90
C GLN A 109 13.11 -3.30 -5.81
N LEU A 110 14.36 -3.67 -6.11
CA LEU A 110 15.52 -3.34 -5.29
C LEU A 110 16.10 -1.98 -5.65
N SER A 111 16.61 -1.31 -4.62
CA SER A 111 17.38 -0.08 -4.77
C SER A 111 18.60 -0.13 -3.88
N ALA A 112 19.78 0.07 -4.47
CA ALA A 112 21.06 0.18 -3.73
C ALA A 112 21.16 1.56 -3.09
N MET A 113 20.56 1.72 -1.91
CA MET A 113 20.56 2.96 -1.13
C MET A 113 20.20 2.70 0.33
N SER A 114 20.68 3.55 1.23
CA SER A 114 20.27 3.51 2.63
C SER A 114 18.83 3.99 2.82
N PHE A 115 18.26 3.65 3.98
CA PHE A 115 16.92 4.10 4.36
C PHE A 115 16.82 5.62 4.41
N GLU A 116 17.82 6.28 5.04
CA GLU A 116 17.85 7.73 5.13
C GLU A 116 17.86 8.39 3.75
N THR A 117 18.61 7.81 2.80
CA THR A 117 18.64 8.29 1.41
C THR A 117 17.28 8.13 0.75
N ARG A 118 16.59 7.00 0.99
CA ARG A 118 15.23 6.78 0.49
C ARG A 118 14.25 7.77 1.09
N LEU A 119 14.26 7.92 2.40
CA LEU A 119 13.38 8.84 3.12
C LEU A 119 13.59 10.28 2.66
N GLN A 120 14.85 10.71 2.54
CA GLN A 120 15.18 12.04 2.02
C GLN A 120 14.66 12.23 0.58
N GLY A 121 14.84 11.24 -0.29
CA GLY A 121 14.32 11.30 -1.67
C GLY A 121 12.79 11.42 -1.73
N ILE A 122 12.07 10.74 -0.84
CA ILE A 122 10.61 10.84 -0.73
C ILE A 122 10.21 12.24 -0.24
N GLN A 123 10.91 12.80 0.76
CA GLN A 123 10.68 14.15 1.27
C GLN A 123 11.00 15.22 0.22
N ASP A 124 12.11 15.09 -0.51
CA ASP A 124 12.48 16.00 -1.60
C ASP A 124 11.47 15.95 -2.77
N ALA A 125 10.77 14.83 -2.94
CA ALA A 125 9.65 14.70 -3.89
C ALA A 125 8.36 15.36 -3.39
N GLY A 126 8.36 15.97 -2.19
CA GLY A 126 7.24 16.73 -1.65
C GLY A 126 6.30 15.92 -0.76
N ALA A 127 6.76 14.76 -0.23
CA ALA A 127 5.96 14.01 0.73
C ALA A 127 5.74 14.83 2.02
N THR A 128 4.50 14.76 2.49
CA THR A 128 4.11 15.30 3.80
C THR A 128 4.01 14.16 4.83
N GLU A 129 4.02 14.49 6.11
CA GLU A 129 3.87 13.49 7.19
C GLU A 129 2.58 12.67 7.05
N GLU A 130 1.51 13.26 6.51
CA GLU A 130 0.24 12.57 6.28
C GLU A 130 0.32 11.49 5.18
N MET A 131 1.33 11.55 4.31
CA MET A 131 1.57 10.57 3.25
C MET A 131 2.48 9.44 3.70
N LEU A 132 3.03 9.51 4.91
CA LEU A 132 4.01 8.56 5.44
C LEU A 132 3.47 7.89 6.69
N ALA A 133 3.74 6.60 6.84
CA ALA A 133 3.50 5.86 8.07
C ALA A 133 4.58 4.80 8.25
N GLU A 134 5.04 4.62 9.46
CA GLU A 134 5.98 3.56 9.85
C GLU A 134 5.26 2.52 10.68
N LEU A 135 5.46 1.24 10.36
CA LEU A 135 4.89 0.12 11.08
C LEU A 135 5.73 -1.14 10.89
N TYR A 136 5.55 -2.11 11.77
CA TYR A 136 5.99 -3.47 11.54
C TYR A 136 4.82 -4.31 11.02
N VAL A 137 5.03 -5.04 9.92
CA VAL A 137 4.08 -6.02 9.38
C VAL A 137 4.73 -7.39 9.47
N ASN A 138 4.23 -8.25 10.37
CA ASN A 138 4.81 -9.58 10.62
C ASN A 138 6.34 -9.54 10.76
N GLU A 139 6.87 -8.77 11.69
CA GLU A 139 8.31 -8.59 11.94
C GLU A 139 9.08 -7.79 10.88
N ASN A 140 8.52 -7.57 9.68
CA ASN A 140 9.14 -6.74 8.66
C ASN A 140 8.86 -5.26 8.94
N TYR A 141 9.91 -4.47 9.12
CA TYR A 141 9.75 -3.01 9.16
C TYR A 141 9.21 -2.51 7.84
N CYS A 142 8.28 -1.59 7.88
CA CYS A 142 7.62 -1.03 6.71
C CYS A 142 7.48 0.48 6.83
N LEU A 143 8.11 1.21 5.91
CA LEU A 143 7.76 2.59 5.62
C LEU A 143 6.69 2.59 4.52
N MET A 144 5.49 3.00 4.87
CA MET A 144 4.39 3.16 3.92
C MET A 144 4.38 4.59 3.38
N TYR A 145 4.24 4.73 2.06
CA TYR A 145 4.17 6.01 1.36
C TYR A 145 3.01 6.02 0.36
N THR A 146 2.13 7.01 0.49
CA THR A 146 0.94 7.18 -0.35
C THR A 146 0.96 8.55 -1.02
N PRO A 147 1.66 8.71 -2.17
CA PRO A 147 1.77 10.01 -2.86
C PRO A 147 0.45 10.50 -3.46
N GLY A 148 -0.59 9.69 -3.45
CA GLY A 148 -1.92 10.02 -3.98
C GLY A 148 -2.88 8.85 -3.88
N ASP A 149 -4.04 8.96 -4.52
CA ASP A 149 -5.14 7.99 -4.40
C ASP A 149 -4.92 6.68 -5.18
N THR A 150 -3.89 6.62 -6.03
CA THR A 150 -3.68 5.50 -6.97
C THR A 150 -2.35 4.77 -6.79
N VAL A 151 -1.52 5.20 -5.85
CA VAL A 151 -0.21 4.59 -5.60
C VAL A 151 -0.03 4.37 -4.10
N LEU A 152 0.38 3.16 -3.74
CA LEU A 152 0.86 2.81 -2.40
C LEU A 152 2.22 2.15 -2.55
N ALA A 153 3.24 2.68 -1.91
CA ALA A 153 4.57 2.10 -1.86
C ALA A 153 4.91 1.68 -0.43
N LEU A 154 5.37 0.46 -0.28
CA LEU A 154 5.80 -0.16 0.97
C LEU A 154 7.29 -0.44 0.86
N TYR A 155 8.10 0.16 1.74
CA TYR A 155 9.54 0.01 1.74
C TYR A 155 10.00 -0.77 2.96
N THR A 156 10.88 -1.74 2.74
CA THR A 156 11.66 -2.37 3.80
C THR A 156 13.13 -2.40 3.44
N PHE A 157 14.03 -2.50 4.43
CA PHE A 157 15.44 -2.69 4.15
C PHE A 157 15.80 -4.15 4.33
N LEU A 158 16.62 -4.63 3.40
CA LEU A 158 17.20 -5.96 3.50
C LEU A 158 18.53 -5.91 4.25
N ASP A 159 19.22 -4.77 4.16
CA ASP A 159 20.44 -4.41 4.87
C ASP A 159 20.61 -2.87 4.88
N ASP A 160 21.75 -2.37 5.39
CA ASP A 160 22.01 -0.93 5.54
C ASP A 160 22.08 -0.16 4.21
N GLU A 161 22.28 -0.85 3.08
CA GLU A 161 22.50 -0.25 1.76
C GLU A 161 21.48 -0.73 0.72
N THR A 162 20.49 -1.55 1.11
CA THR A 162 19.54 -2.15 0.17
C THR A 162 18.10 -2.01 0.65
N VAL A 163 17.30 -1.32 -0.14
CA VAL A 163 15.85 -1.14 0.09
C VAL A 163 15.07 -1.97 -0.93
N LEU A 164 14.13 -2.76 -0.43
CA LEU A 164 13.07 -3.38 -1.23
C LEU A 164 11.84 -2.48 -1.20
N ALA A 165 11.38 -2.08 -2.37
CA ALA A 165 10.13 -1.36 -2.57
C ALA A 165 9.08 -2.30 -3.17
N VAL A 166 7.93 -2.43 -2.51
CA VAL A 166 6.74 -3.11 -3.04
C VAL A 166 5.71 -2.03 -3.33
N THR A 167 5.46 -1.78 -4.62
CA THR A 167 4.59 -0.69 -5.06
C THR A 167 3.32 -1.25 -5.69
N PHE A 168 2.19 -0.81 -5.20
CA PHE A 168 0.87 -1.06 -5.76
C PHE A 168 0.42 0.16 -6.56
N GLN A 169 0.00 -0.07 -7.79
CA GLN A 169 -0.61 0.95 -8.61
C GLN A 169 -2.02 0.49 -9.00
N VAL A 170 -3.01 1.35 -8.79
CA VAL A 170 -4.41 1.07 -9.06
C VAL A 170 -4.98 2.04 -10.08
N ALA A 171 -5.97 1.60 -10.85
CA ALA A 171 -6.59 2.41 -11.91
C ALA A 171 -7.42 3.58 -11.37
N SER A 172 -7.94 3.46 -10.14
CA SER A 172 -8.71 4.51 -9.47
C SER A 172 -8.68 4.32 -7.96
N LYS A 173 -9.10 5.35 -7.25
CA LYS A 173 -9.25 5.32 -5.79
C LYS A 173 -10.22 4.21 -5.33
N GLU A 174 -11.35 4.02 -6.04
CA GLU A 174 -12.34 3.00 -5.71
C GLU A 174 -11.75 1.58 -5.80
N VAL A 175 -10.86 1.34 -6.78
CA VAL A 175 -10.12 0.08 -6.91
C VAL A 175 -9.16 -0.08 -5.73
N GLY A 176 -8.45 0.99 -5.36
CA GLY A 176 -7.56 0.99 -4.20
C GLY A 176 -8.30 0.70 -2.89
N ASP A 177 -9.43 1.37 -2.67
CA ASP A 177 -10.26 1.16 -1.48
C ASP A 177 -10.79 -0.30 -1.38
N ALA A 178 -11.02 -0.95 -2.53
CA ALA A 178 -11.48 -2.34 -2.58
C ALA A 178 -10.41 -3.38 -2.24
N LEU A 179 -9.14 -3.01 -2.28
CA LEU A 179 -8.04 -3.91 -1.87
C LEU A 179 -7.97 -4.11 -0.36
N GLU A 180 -8.54 -3.20 0.43
CA GLU A 180 -8.54 -3.24 1.89
C GLU A 180 -7.14 -3.48 2.48
N ASN A 181 -6.93 -4.61 3.16
CA ASN A 181 -5.65 -4.96 3.80
C ASN A 181 -4.72 -5.77 2.87
N MET A 182 -5.17 -6.16 1.68
CA MET A 182 -4.41 -7.03 0.78
C MET A 182 -2.96 -6.55 0.52
N PRO A 183 -2.68 -5.25 0.33
CA PRO A 183 -1.30 -4.77 0.17
C PRO A 183 -0.39 -5.10 1.37
N LEU A 184 -0.91 -4.96 2.59
CA LEU A 184 -0.17 -5.30 3.81
C LEU A 184 -0.06 -6.80 4.01
N GLU A 185 -1.08 -7.60 3.64
CA GLU A 185 -1.03 -9.05 3.66
C GLU A 185 0.03 -9.59 2.70
N ILE A 186 0.10 -9.03 1.47
CA ILE A 186 1.12 -9.37 0.47
C ILE A 186 2.51 -9.01 1.00
N PHE A 187 2.70 -7.78 1.51
CA PHE A 187 3.98 -7.34 2.06
C PHE A 187 4.38 -8.16 3.29
N GLY A 188 3.45 -8.44 4.20
CA GLY A 188 3.69 -9.24 5.41
C GLY A 188 4.01 -10.71 5.11
N SER A 189 3.78 -11.18 3.88
CA SER A 189 4.13 -12.53 3.43
C SER A 189 5.59 -12.67 2.95
N LEU A 190 6.37 -11.58 2.97
CA LEU A 190 7.80 -11.62 2.63
C LEU A 190 8.54 -12.60 3.56
N ALA A 191 9.22 -13.56 2.97
CA ALA A 191 9.95 -14.61 3.68
C ALA A 191 11.20 -15.03 2.91
N ALA A 192 12.17 -15.63 3.61
CA ALA A 192 13.28 -16.33 2.96
C ALA A 192 12.75 -17.52 2.16
N ALA A 193 13.34 -17.77 0.98
CA ALA A 193 13.04 -18.96 0.20
C ALA A 193 13.58 -20.21 0.96
N GLU A 194 12.78 -21.27 1.04
CA GLU A 194 13.15 -22.54 1.64
C GLU A 194 14.12 -23.34 0.75
#